data_7fde73b10debcb8681d9baf9e150ad57
#
_entry.id   7fde73b10debcb8681d9baf9e150ad57
#
_cell.length_a   1.000
_cell.length_b   1.000
_cell.length_c   1.000
_cell.angle_alpha   90.00
_cell.angle_beta   90.00
_cell.angle_gamma   90.00
#
_symmetry.space_group_name_H-M   'P 1'
#
loop_
_entity.id
_entity.type
_entity.pdbx_description
1 polymer ?
#
loop_
_entity_poly.entity_id
_entity_poly.type
_entity_poly.pdbx_seq_one_letter_code
_entity_poly.pdbx_strand_id
1 'polypeptide(L)'
;MIHIACNIDANFIQHCAVTLVSLFENNKRADICVHIVAPYLSEADQAILRNLAAPYGNEVCFYYPPKDLLQCFSIKKFGKRISMATYYRCMFSSILPESLEKVLYLDCDIVILGDISEFWNTDLSGCGAACVEDIGKDEDERYERLHYDKSCSYFNAGVLLINLDYWRKHKVDVQCVRYFETYPERIQFNDQDLLNVVLC
;
A
#
# COMPACT_ATOMS: atom_id res chain seq x y z
N MET A 1 9.62 -10.44 13.36
CA MET A 1 8.22 -10.02 13.11
C MET A 1 8.11 -9.49 11.68
N ILE A 2 7.09 -9.90 10.94
CA ILE A 2 6.76 -9.39 9.61
C ILE A 2 5.66 -8.35 9.76
N HIS A 3 5.85 -7.15 9.21
CA HIS A 3 4.88 -6.08 9.25
C HIS A 3 4.13 -6.00 7.93
N ILE A 4 2.80 -6.17 7.97
CA ILE A 4 1.91 -6.09 6.80
C ILE A 4 1.10 -4.81 6.90
N ALA A 5 0.93 -4.07 5.81
CA ALA A 5 0.01 -2.93 5.77
C ALA A 5 -1.10 -3.15 4.73
N CYS A 6 -2.31 -2.80 5.10
CA CYS A 6 -3.46 -2.74 4.21
C CYS A 6 -4.19 -1.41 4.42
N ASN A 7 -4.66 -0.80 3.34
CA ASN A 7 -5.56 0.35 3.44
C ASN A 7 -6.96 -0.02 2.96
N ILE A 8 -7.95 0.24 3.79
CA ILE A 8 -9.33 -0.17 3.55
C ILE A 8 -10.32 0.95 3.93
N ASP A 9 -11.53 0.81 3.46
CA ASP A 9 -12.71 1.42 4.08
C ASP A 9 -13.67 0.31 4.58
N ALA A 10 -14.76 0.69 5.22
CA ALA A 10 -15.72 -0.25 5.81
C ALA A 10 -16.33 -1.23 4.80
N ASN A 11 -16.39 -0.88 3.51
CA ASN A 11 -16.91 -1.78 2.47
C ASN A 11 -15.94 -2.92 2.12
N PHE A 12 -14.66 -2.78 2.47
CA PHE A 12 -13.61 -3.74 2.15
C PHE A 12 -13.25 -4.69 3.29
N ILE A 13 -13.96 -4.66 4.43
CA ILE A 13 -13.71 -5.55 5.59
C ILE A 13 -13.72 -7.01 5.18
N GLN A 14 -14.72 -7.45 4.41
CA GLN A 14 -14.83 -8.84 3.98
C GLN A 14 -13.66 -9.26 3.07
N HIS A 15 -13.24 -8.41 2.15
CA HIS A 15 -12.12 -8.69 1.26
C HIS A 15 -10.81 -8.76 2.05
N CYS A 16 -10.57 -7.78 2.93
CA CYS A 16 -9.42 -7.76 3.82
C CYS A 16 -9.38 -9.01 4.72
N ALA A 17 -10.53 -9.45 5.25
CA ALA A 17 -10.63 -10.67 6.05
C ALA A 17 -10.17 -11.91 5.26
N VAL A 18 -10.56 -12.04 3.99
CA VAL A 18 -10.12 -13.15 3.12
C VAL A 18 -8.62 -13.09 2.87
N THR A 19 -8.08 -11.91 2.54
CA THR A 19 -6.63 -11.70 2.36
C THR A 19 -5.87 -12.10 3.62
N LEU A 20 -6.28 -11.62 4.80
CA LEU A 20 -5.61 -11.92 6.06
C LEU A 20 -5.70 -13.41 6.45
N VAL A 21 -6.84 -14.06 6.26
CA VAL A 21 -6.96 -15.50 6.50
C VAL A 21 -6.01 -16.28 5.59
N SER A 22 -5.97 -15.96 4.29
CA SER A 22 -5.06 -16.61 3.35
C SER A 22 -3.59 -16.38 3.73
N LEU A 23 -3.25 -15.17 4.19
CA LEU A 23 -1.92 -14.85 4.69
C LEU A 23 -1.55 -15.70 5.90
N PHE A 24 -2.39 -15.74 6.92
CA PHE A 24 -2.11 -16.45 8.17
C PHE A 24 -2.07 -17.97 7.95
N GLU A 25 -2.98 -18.53 7.14
CA GLU A 25 -3.00 -19.97 6.82
C GLU A 25 -1.71 -20.45 6.14
N ASN A 26 -1.12 -19.63 5.26
CA ASN A 26 0.09 -19.97 4.54
C ASN A 26 1.39 -19.53 5.24
N ASN A 27 1.28 -18.82 6.39
CA ASN A 27 2.43 -18.29 7.14
C ASN A 27 2.33 -18.58 8.65
N LYS A 28 1.84 -19.77 9.03
CA LYS A 28 1.55 -20.16 10.44
C LYS A 28 2.74 -20.08 11.41
N ARG A 29 3.96 -20.05 10.90
CA ARG A 29 5.18 -19.98 11.70
C ARG A 29 5.75 -18.58 11.79
N ALA A 30 5.19 -17.64 11.05
CA ALA A 30 5.64 -16.25 11.04
C ALA A 30 4.94 -15.47 12.16
N ASP A 31 5.69 -14.62 12.81
CA ASP A 31 5.18 -13.63 13.75
C ASP A 31 4.80 -12.37 12.92
N ILE A 32 3.50 -12.08 12.80
CA ILE A 32 2.96 -11.07 11.90
C ILE A 32 2.21 -9.99 12.69
N CYS A 33 2.52 -8.73 12.40
CA CYS A 33 1.75 -7.58 12.84
C CYS A 33 1.10 -6.90 11.61
N VAL A 34 -0.24 -6.81 11.61
CA VAL A 34 -0.99 -6.18 10.53
C VAL A 34 -1.35 -4.74 10.89
N HIS A 35 -1.00 -3.80 10.02
CA HIS A 35 -1.28 -2.37 10.14
C HIS A 35 -2.42 -2.00 9.18
N ILE A 36 -3.62 -1.78 9.72
CA ILE A 36 -4.80 -1.37 8.96
C ILE A 36 -4.91 0.15 8.98
N VAL A 37 -4.83 0.77 7.81
CA VAL A 37 -5.04 2.21 7.63
C VAL A 37 -6.44 2.44 7.04
N ALA A 38 -7.27 3.21 7.71
CA ALA A 38 -8.66 3.42 7.31
C ALA A 38 -9.14 4.82 7.69
N PRO A 39 -10.12 5.42 6.97
CA PRO A 39 -10.72 6.68 7.39
C PRO A 39 -11.53 6.52 8.68
N TYR A 40 -12.14 5.37 8.85
CA TYR A 40 -12.90 4.95 10.04
C TYR A 40 -13.26 3.47 9.93
N LEU A 41 -13.24 2.77 11.06
CA LEU A 41 -13.81 1.43 11.22
C LEU A 41 -14.58 1.37 12.55
N SER A 42 -15.76 0.71 12.54
CA SER A 42 -16.50 0.46 13.77
C SER A 42 -15.73 -0.51 14.69
N GLU A 43 -16.08 -0.51 15.98
CA GLU A 43 -15.51 -1.50 16.92
C GLU A 43 -15.82 -2.94 16.50
N ALA A 44 -16.98 -3.17 15.89
CA ALA A 44 -17.36 -4.48 15.35
C ALA A 44 -16.44 -4.90 14.20
N ASP A 45 -16.14 -3.99 13.27
CA ASP A 45 -15.22 -4.25 12.14
C ASP A 45 -13.80 -4.54 12.65
N GLN A 46 -13.34 -3.76 13.61
CA GLN A 46 -12.03 -3.98 14.23
C GLN A 46 -11.97 -5.33 14.95
N ALA A 47 -13.04 -5.69 15.68
CA ALA A 47 -13.13 -6.98 16.38
C ALA A 47 -13.09 -8.16 15.40
N ILE A 48 -13.75 -8.07 14.24
CA ILE A 48 -13.67 -9.09 13.19
C ILE A 48 -12.20 -9.35 12.82
N LEU A 49 -11.46 -8.30 12.47
CA LEU A 49 -10.07 -8.46 12.01
C LEU A 49 -9.14 -8.95 13.14
N ARG A 50 -9.31 -8.48 14.38
CA ARG A 50 -8.54 -8.99 15.53
C ARG A 50 -8.83 -10.45 15.81
N ASN A 51 -10.12 -10.86 15.76
CA ASN A 51 -10.52 -12.24 16.01
C ASN A 51 -10.01 -13.22 14.95
N LEU A 52 -9.80 -12.76 13.71
CA LEU A 52 -9.17 -13.56 12.66
C LEU A 52 -7.66 -13.76 12.90
N ALA A 53 -6.97 -12.78 13.46
CA ALA A 53 -5.53 -12.87 13.73
C ALA A 53 -5.18 -13.65 15.01
N ALA A 54 -6.05 -13.57 16.03
CA ALA A 54 -5.81 -14.12 17.36
C ALA A 54 -5.49 -15.64 17.39
N PRO A 55 -6.15 -16.53 16.61
CA PRO A 55 -5.82 -17.96 16.59
C PRO A 55 -4.39 -18.28 16.11
N TYR A 56 -3.76 -17.34 15.39
CA TYR A 56 -2.38 -17.46 14.88
C TYR A 56 -1.36 -16.75 15.77
N GLY A 57 -1.80 -16.11 16.86
CA GLY A 57 -0.92 -15.31 17.72
C GLY A 57 -0.47 -13.99 17.09
N ASN A 58 -1.13 -13.55 16.01
CA ASN A 58 -0.80 -12.34 15.27
C ASN A 58 -1.56 -11.12 15.81
N GLU A 59 -1.00 -9.93 15.57
CA GLU A 59 -1.55 -8.66 16.03
C GLU A 59 -2.18 -7.86 14.88
N VAL A 60 -3.19 -7.03 15.20
CA VAL A 60 -3.79 -6.07 14.27
C VAL A 60 -3.86 -4.69 14.91
N CYS A 61 -3.13 -3.74 14.33
CA CYS A 61 -3.10 -2.34 14.70
C CYS A 61 -3.94 -1.50 13.72
N PHE A 62 -4.63 -0.48 14.21
CA PHE A 62 -5.48 0.38 13.39
C PHE A 62 -5.00 1.82 13.44
N TYR A 63 -4.95 2.47 12.27
CA TYR A 63 -4.53 3.85 12.09
C TYR A 63 -5.63 4.64 11.38
N TYR A 64 -6.00 5.79 11.96
CA TYR A 64 -7.02 6.69 11.45
C TYR A 64 -6.40 8.04 11.13
N PRO A 65 -5.87 8.22 9.89
CA PRO A 65 -5.26 9.49 9.50
C PRO A 65 -6.25 10.64 9.55
N PRO A 66 -5.77 11.89 9.73
CA PRO A 66 -6.60 13.07 9.65
C PRO A 66 -7.40 13.12 8.34
N LYS A 67 -8.66 13.60 8.40
CA LYS A 67 -9.57 13.63 7.23
C LYS A 67 -9.06 14.53 6.09
N ASP A 68 -8.26 15.51 6.42
CA ASP A 68 -7.67 16.45 5.48
C ASP A 68 -6.38 15.93 4.81
N LEU A 69 -5.81 14.83 5.30
CA LEU A 69 -4.57 14.26 4.73
C LEU A 69 -4.66 14.00 3.22
N LEU A 70 -5.83 13.60 2.74
CA LEU A 70 -6.06 13.27 1.34
C LEU A 70 -6.81 14.35 0.54
N GLN A 71 -7.00 15.55 1.10
CA GLN A 71 -7.83 16.59 0.47
C GLN A 71 -7.29 17.09 -0.88
N CYS A 72 -5.99 16.96 -1.13
CA CYS A 72 -5.38 17.33 -2.41
C CYS A 72 -5.67 16.31 -3.52
N PHE A 73 -5.99 15.06 -3.18
CA PHE A 73 -6.20 13.99 -4.15
C PHE A 73 -7.65 13.92 -4.67
N SER A 74 -7.82 13.35 -5.85
CA SER A 74 -9.13 13.02 -6.40
C SER A 74 -9.06 11.73 -7.22
N ILE A 75 -10.14 10.94 -7.20
CA ILE A 75 -10.24 9.72 -8.00
C ILE A 75 -10.43 10.09 -9.48
N LYS A 76 -9.59 9.54 -10.36
CA LYS A 76 -9.56 9.83 -11.79
C LYS A 76 -10.30 8.75 -12.62
N LYS A 77 -9.68 7.59 -12.83
CA LYS A 77 -10.32 6.46 -13.50
C LYS A 77 -11.04 5.56 -12.47
N PHE A 78 -12.05 4.84 -12.91
CA PHE A 78 -12.78 3.84 -12.09
C PHE A 78 -13.48 4.41 -10.84
N GLY A 79 -13.73 5.72 -10.80
CA GLY A 79 -14.17 6.49 -9.64
C GLY A 79 -15.33 5.94 -8.81
N LYS A 80 -16.21 5.08 -9.38
CA LYS A 80 -17.29 4.42 -8.64
C LYS A 80 -16.87 3.15 -7.89
N ARG A 81 -15.68 2.61 -8.17
CA ARG A 81 -15.18 1.34 -7.61
C ARG A 81 -13.95 1.52 -6.72
N ILE A 82 -13.30 2.67 -6.81
CA ILE A 82 -12.08 2.96 -6.05
C ILE A 82 -12.40 4.03 -5.01
N SER A 83 -12.06 3.75 -3.78
CA SER A 83 -12.18 4.65 -2.64
C SER A 83 -10.97 5.59 -2.57
N MET A 84 -11.13 6.77 -1.97
CA MET A 84 -10.03 7.67 -1.62
C MET A 84 -8.98 7.00 -0.72
N ALA A 85 -9.36 5.92 -0.02
CA ALA A 85 -8.44 5.16 0.79
C ALA A 85 -7.24 4.61 0.00
N THR A 86 -7.34 4.45 -1.34
CA THR A 86 -6.22 4.01 -2.17
C THR A 86 -4.98 4.90 -2.01
N TYR A 87 -5.15 6.21 -1.78
CA TYR A 87 -4.04 7.15 -1.61
C TYR A 87 -3.34 7.06 -0.24
N TYR A 88 -3.91 6.36 0.76
CA TYR A 88 -3.21 6.19 2.04
C TYR A 88 -1.88 5.48 1.89
N ARG A 89 -1.73 4.57 0.89
CA ARG A 89 -0.42 3.91 0.66
C ARG A 89 0.68 4.89 0.27
N CYS A 90 0.36 6.00 -0.40
CA CYS A 90 1.32 7.05 -0.71
C CYS A 90 1.80 7.81 0.55
N MET A 91 1.05 7.71 1.65
CA MET A 91 1.25 8.47 2.89
C MET A 91 1.77 7.62 4.04
N PHE A 92 2.19 6.37 3.81
CA PHE A 92 2.60 5.45 4.88
C PHE A 92 3.79 5.94 5.71
N SER A 93 4.71 6.70 5.12
CA SER A 93 5.82 7.30 5.85
C SER A 93 5.37 8.28 6.94
N SER A 94 4.21 8.94 6.75
CA SER A 94 3.62 9.87 7.72
C SER A 94 2.59 9.21 8.66
N ILE A 95 2.02 8.06 8.27
CA ILE A 95 0.93 7.40 9.02
C ILE A 95 1.46 6.33 9.97
N LEU A 96 2.42 5.52 9.49
CA LEU A 96 2.93 4.39 10.24
C LEU A 96 3.99 4.81 11.27
N PRO A 97 4.14 4.07 12.39
CA PRO A 97 5.10 4.41 13.44
C PRO A 97 6.51 4.62 12.92
N GLU A 98 7.21 5.62 13.45
CA GLU A 98 8.61 5.91 13.09
C GLU A 98 9.56 4.74 13.35
N SER A 99 9.23 3.88 14.30
CA SER A 99 10.01 2.68 14.62
C SER A 99 9.95 1.57 13.56
N LEU A 100 9.04 1.68 12.57
CA LEU A 100 8.96 0.73 11.47
C LEU A 100 9.92 1.15 10.34
N GLU A 101 10.92 0.35 10.07
CA GLU A 101 11.89 0.56 8.99
C GLU A 101 11.34 0.11 7.63
N LYS A 102 10.53 -0.96 7.61
CA LYS A 102 9.90 -1.49 6.40
C LYS A 102 8.54 -2.10 6.67
N VAL A 103 7.72 -2.21 5.63
CA VAL A 103 6.40 -2.82 5.66
C VAL A 103 6.07 -3.47 4.33
N LEU A 104 5.41 -4.62 4.33
CA LEU A 104 4.85 -5.24 3.14
C LEU A 104 3.40 -4.78 2.99
N TYR A 105 3.16 -3.92 2.01
CA TYR A 105 1.81 -3.53 1.62
C TYR A 105 1.16 -4.61 0.76
N LEU A 106 -0.08 -4.94 1.07
CA LEU A 106 -0.93 -5.86 0.33
C LEU A 106 -2.28 -5.21 0.03
N ASP A 107 -2.71 -5.28 -1.23
CA ASP A 107 -4.11 -5.00 -1.57
C ASP A 107 -5.05 -5.99 -0.84
N CYS A 108 -6.26 -5.55 -0.54
CA CYS A 108 -7.21 -6.33 0.26
C CYS A 108 -8.04 -7.33 -0.54
N ASP A 109 -7.85 -7.40 -1.85
CA ASP A 109 -8.59 -8.27 -2.77
C ASP A 109 -7.70 -9.33 -3.43
N ILE A 110 -6.62 -9.71 -2.74
CA ILE A 110 -5.68 -10.74 -3.15
C ILE A 110 -5.76 -11.97 -2.25
N VAL A 111 -5.25 -13.10 -2.72
CA VAL A 111 -5.12 -14.36 -1.95
C VAL A 111 -3.65 -14.74 -1.90
N ILE A 112 -3.12 -14.90 -0.68
CA ILE A 112 -1.75 -15.35 -0.46
C ILE A 112 -1.72 -16.87 -0.55
N LEU A 113 -0.90 -17.42 -1.44
CA LEU A 113 -0.83 -18.84 -1.72
C LEU A 113 0.41 -19.54 -1.14
N GLY A 114 1.31 -18.80 -0.51
CA GLY A 114 2.58 -19.36 -0.02
C GLY A 114 3.24 -18.52 1.06
N ASP A 115 4.42 -18.96 1.46
CA ASP A 115 5.27 -18.29 2.44
C ASP A 115 5.81 -16.96 1.87
N ILE A 116 5.63 -15.88 2.61
CA ILE A 116 6.08 -14.53 2.23
C ILE A 116 7.46 -14.16 2.78
N SER A 117 8.09 -15.06 3.54
CA SER A 117 9.34 -14.76 4.26
C SER A 117 10.49 -14.41 3.31
N GLU A 118 10.58 -15.07 2.16
CA GLU A 118 11.61 -14.78 1.16
C GLU A 118 11.44 -13.35 0.63
N PHE A 119 10.23 -12.96 0.24
CA PHE A 119 9.94 -11.61 -0.23
C PHE A 119 10.17 -10.58 0.88
N TRP A 120 9.72 -10.86 2.10
CA TRP A 120 9.98 -9.99 3.26
C TRP A 120 11.47 -9.73 3.48
N ASN A 121 12.33 -10.72 3.22
CA ASN A 121 13.78 -10.63 3.42
C ASN A 121 14.54 -10.03 2.23
N THR A 122 13.84 -9.58 1.19
CA THR A 122 14.49 -8.87 0.07
C THR A 122 15.28 -7.66 0.58
N ASP A 123 16.50 -7.50 0.08
CA ASP A 123 17.33 -6.35 0.38
C ASP A 123 16.78 -5.10 -0.33
N LEU A 124 16.50 -4.07 0.46
CA LEU A 124 16.01 -2.77 0.01
C LEU A 124 17.07 -1.67 0.07
N SER A 125 18.35 -2.03 0.17
CA SER A 125 19.45 -1.07 0.29
C SER A 125 19.47 -0.13 -0.92
N GLY A 126 19.23 1.17 -0.66
CA GLY A 126 19.21 2.21 -1.69
C GLY A 126 17.92 2.28 -2.53
N CYS A 127 16.94 1.43 -2.26
CA CYS A 127 15.67 1.38 -2.99
C CYS A 127 14.50 1.83 -2.11
N GLY A 128 13.50 2.49 -2.72
CA GLY A 128 12.27 2.90 -2.04
C GLY A 128 11.28 1.76 -1.85
N ALA A 129 11.27 0.79 -2.74
CA ALA A 129 10.42 -0.41 -2.63
C ALA A 129 10.95 -1.56 -3.50
N ALA A 130 10.54 -2.80 -3.17
CA ALA A 130 10.55 -3.93 -4.09
C ALA A 130 9.11 -4.26 -4.50
N CYS A 131 8.90 -4.48 -5.78
CA CYS A 131 7.58 -4.63 -6.39
C CYS A 131 7.65 -5.50 -7.65
N VAL A 132 6.50 -5.80 -8.23
CA VAL A 132 6.38 -6.54 -9.49
C VAL A 132 6.06 -5.57 -10.62
N GLU A 133 6.73 -5.74 -11.77
CA GLU A 133 6.45 -4.98 -12.98
C GLU A 133 5.01 -5.19 -13.46
N ASP A 134 4.33 -4.11 -13.80
CA ASP A 134 3.00 -4.13 -14.43
C ASP A 134 3.16 -4.19 -15.94
N ILE A 135 3.26 -5.39 -16.47
CA ILE A 135 3.41 -5.65 -17.92
C ILE A 135 2.06 -5.38 -18.62
N GLY A 136 1.84 -4.12 -18.97
CA GLY A 136 0.65 -3.68 -19.70
C GLY A 136 0.89 -3.52 -21.21
N LYS A 137 -0.21 -3.44 -21.98
CA LYS A 137 -0.13 -3.21 -23.44
C LYS A 137 0.21 -1.76 -23.82
N ASP A 138 0.15 -0.83 -22.86
CA ASP A 138 0.23 0.62 -23.08
C ASP A 138 1.47 1.25 -22.41
N GLU A 139 2.60 0.54 -22.41
CA GLU A 139 3.82 1.00 -21.71
C GLU A 139 4.32 2.35 -22.23
N ASP A 140 4.45 2.51 -23.54
CA ASP A 140 4.94 3.77 -24.15
C ASP A 140 4.01 4.95 -23.81
N GLU A 141 2.68 4.75 -23.83
CA GLU A 141 1.72 5.79 -23.41
C GLU A 141 1.90 6.19 -21.95
N ARG A 142 2.20 5.25 -21.06
CA ARG A 142 2.44 5.54 -19.63
C ARG A 142 3.66 6.42 -19.44
N TYR A 143 4.78 6.09 -20.09
CA TYR A 143 6.01 6.88 -20.00
C TYR A 143 5.84 8.30 -20.56
N GLU A 144 5.18 8.43 -21.71
CA GLU A 144 4.91 9.74 -22.32
C GLU A 144 3.98 10.59 -21.45
N ARG A 145 2.91 10.01 -20.92
CA ARG A 145 1.94 10.70 -20.07
C ARG A 145 2.52 11.15 -18.74
N LEU A 146 3.26 10.28 -18.08
CA LEU A 146 3.83 10.54 -16.75
C LEU A 146 5.15 11.32 -16.81
N HIS A 147 5.79 11.37 -17.96
CA HIS A 147 7.07 12.05 -18.21
C HIS A 147 8.19 11.57 -17.27
N TYR A 148 8.32 10.27 -17.09
CA TYR A 148 9.43 9.70 -16.32
C TYR A 148 10.34 8.81 -17.19
N ASP A 149 11.51 8.44 -16.66
CA ASP A 149 12.56 7.76 -17.41
C ASP A 149 12.12 6.35 -17.83
N LYS A 150 12.27 6.00 -19.11
CA LYS A 150 11.98 4.67 -19.65
C LYS A 150 12.93 3.57 -19.10
N SER A 151 14.02 3.95 -18.44
CA SER A 151 14.88 2.99 -17.74
C SER A 151 14.26 2.43 -16.46
N CYS A 152 13.20 3.06 -15.95
CA CYS A 152 12.43 2.60 -14.81
C CYS A 152 11.21 1.82 -15.31
N SER A 153 11.14 0.53 -15.01
CA SER A 153 9.93 -0.26 -15.26
C SER A 153 8.74 0.25 -14.47
N TYR A 154 7.57 0.32 -15.14
CA TYR A 154 6.32 0.65 -14.45
C TYR A 154 5.85 -0.55 -13.62
N PHE A 155 5.64 -0.36 -12.32
CA PHE A 155 5.28 -1.44 -11.40
C PHE A 155 3.82 -1.40 -10.97
N ASN A 156 3.29 -2.57 -10.61
CA ASN A 156 1.98 -2.73 -9.96
C ASN A 156 2.07 -2.33 -8.47
N ALA A 157 1.14 -1.51 -8.01
CA ALA A 157 1.13 -1.00 -6.64
C ALA A 157 0.33 -1.87 -5.64
N GLY A 158 -0.18 -3.03 -6.05
CA GLY A 158 -0.99 -3.91 -5.19
C GLY A 158 -0.19 -4.76 -4.20
N VAL A 159 1.10 -4.98 -4.47
CA VAL A 159 2.04 -5.69 -3.58
C VAL A 159 3.36 -4.94 -3.57
N LEU A 160 3.72 -4.32 -2.44
CA LEU A 160 4.91 -3.49 -2.31
C LEU A 160 5.64 -3.80 -1.00
N LEU A 161 6.88 -4.24 -1.07
CA LEU A 161 7.74 -4.22 0.10
C LEU A 161 8.39 -2.83 0.18
N ILE A 162 7.93 -2.01 1.11
CA ILE A 162 8.25 -0.58 1.22
C ILE A 162 9.39 -0.38 2.22
N ASN A 163 10.40 0.37 1.83
CA ASN A 163 11.45 0.89 2.70
C ASN A 163 10.98 2.22 3.31
N LEU A 164 10.44 2.16 4.52
CA LEU A 164 9.88 3.36 5.19
C LEU A 164 10.95 4.37 5.57
N ASP A 165 12.18 3.94 5.87
CA ASP A 165 13.28 4.85 6.16
C ASP A 165 13.69 5.63 4.91
N TYR A 166 13.76 4.95 3.76
CA TYR A 166 13.96 5.61 2.47
C TYR A 166 12.85 6.63 2.22
N TRP A 167 11.58 6.24 2.40
CA TRP A 167 10.44 7.10 2.15
C TRP A 167 10.45 8.35 3.02
N ARG A 168 10.77 8.22 4.32
CA ARG A 168 10.91 9.36 5.24
C ARG A 168 12.06 10.26 4.84
N LYS A 169 13.24 9.68 4.59
CA LYS A 169 14.44 10.41 4.19
C LYS A 169 14.22 11.22 2.91
N HIS A 170 13.53 10.63 1.93
CA HIS A 170 13.28 11.25 0.63
C HIS A 170 11.94 11.97 0.56
N LYS A 171 11.13 11.98 1.63
CA LYS A 171 9.83 12.65 1.71
C LYS A 171 8.90 12.22 0.57
N VAL A 172 8.76 10.91 0.34
CA VAL A 172 7.99 10.31 -0.76
C VAL A 172 6.54 10.77 -0.73
N ASP A 173 5.91 10.83 0.43
CA ASP A 173 4.57 11.35 0.65
C ASP A 173 4.41 12.80 0.15
N VAL A 174 5.34 13.68 0.50
CA VAL A 174 5.35 15.09 0.06
C VAL A 174 5.53 15.17 -1.48
N GLN A 175 6.38 14.31 -2.04
CA GLN A 175 6.59 14.25 -3.49
C GLN A 175 5.31 13.79 -4.22
N CYS A 176 4.58 12.80 -3.69
CA CYS A 176 3.30 12.35 -4.23
C CYS A 176 2.26 13.49 -4.26
N VAL A 177 2.11 14.20 -3.15
CA VAL A 177 1.22 15.37 -3.07
C VAL A 177 1.62 16.42 -4.10
N ARG A 178 2.89 16.82 -4.11
CA ARG A 178 3.40 17.85 -5.01
C ARG A 178 3.20 17.48 -6.49
N TYR A 179 3.47 16.22 -6.86
CA TYR A 179 3.27 15.78 -8.23
C TYR A 179 1.80 15.81 -8.62
N PHE A 180 0.91 15.34 -7.76
CA PHE A 180 -0.53 15.36 -8.00
C PHE A 180 -1.06 16.78 -8.15
N GLU A 181 -0.64 17.73 -7.30
CA GLU A 181 -1.05 19.13 -7.39
C GLU A 181 -0.53 19.82 -8.65
N THR A 182 0.68 19.44 -9.11
CA THR A 182 1.30 20.08 -10.27
C THR A 182 0.79 19.52 -11.60
N TYR A 183 0.52 18.20 -11.66
CA TYR A 183 0.18 17.48 -12.88
C TYR A 183 -1.04 16.56 -12.73
N PRO A 184 -2.16 17.03 -12.19
CA PRO A 184 -3.33 16.19 -11.93
C PRO A 184 -3.89 15.51 -13.19
N GLU A 185 -3.69 16.11 -14.36
CA GLU A 185 -4.15 15.58 -15.66
C GLU A 185 -3.37 14.34 -16.10
N ARG A 186 -2.14 14.16 -15.62
CA ARG A 186 -1.29 13.01 -15.94
C ARG A 186 -1.68 11.75 -15.17
N ILE A 187 -2.36 11.90 -14.04
CA ILE A 187 -2.77 10.78 -13.20
C ILE A 187 -4.00 10.12 -13.77
N GLN A 188 -3.90 8.84 -14.11
CA GLN A 188 -4.99 7.98 -14.58
C GLN A 188 -5.22 6.79 -13.64
N PHE A 189 -4.15 6.15 -13.16
CA PHE A 189 -4.18 4.99 -12.28
C PHE A 189 -3.90 5.38 -10.81
N ASN A 190 -4.39 6.58 -10.40
CA ASN A 190 -4.39 7.06 -9.03
C ASN A 190 -3.02 6.95 -8.33
N ASP A 191 -2.96 6.24 -7.22
CA ASP A 191 -1.77 6.02 -6.39
C ASP A 191 -0.66 5.24 -7.12
N GLN A 192 -1.01 4.31 -8.02
CA GLN A 192 -0.01 3.57 -8.79
C GLN A 192 0.82 4.49 -9.69
N ASP A 193 0.19 5.42 -10.41
CA ASP A 193 0.91 6.41 -11.23
C ASP A 193 1.82 7.28 -10.36
N LEU A 194 1.32 7.75 -9.21
CA LEU A 194 2.10 8.59 -8.30
C LEU A 194 3.34 7.89 -7.78
N LEU A 195 3.18 6.65 -7.30
CA LEU A 195 4.30 5.88 -6.76
C LEU A 195 5.34 5.57 -7.83
N ASN A 196 4.90 5.25 -9.05
CA ASN A 196 5.81 5.00 -10.16
C ASN A 196 6.66 6.22 -10.49
N VAL A 197 6.06 7.41 -10.55
CA VAL A 197 6.80 8.65 -10.86
C VAL A 197 7.75 9.05 -9.73
N VAL A 198 7.35 8.85 -8.47
CA VAL A 198 8.14 9.35 -7.34
C VAL A 198 9.26 8.39 -6.94
N LEU A 199 9.12 7.09 -7.20
CA LEU A 199 10.10 6.07 -6.86
C LEU A 199 11.05 5.71 -8.01
N CYS A 200 10.79 6.19 -9.22
CA CYS A 200 11.73 6.18 -10.33
C CYS A 200 12.80 7.22 -10.11
#